data_deec6ea0a4b7dfc67dfe7250cc97a8b4
#
_entry.id   deec6ea0a4b7dfc67dfe7250cc97a8b4
#
_cell.length_a   1.000
_cell.length_b   1.000
_cell.length_c   1.000
_cell.angle_alpha   90.00
_cell.angle_beta   90.00
_cell.angle_gamma   90.00
#
_symmetry.space_group_name_H-M   'P 1'
#
loop_
_entity.id
_entity.type
_entity.pdbx_description
1 polymer ?
#
loop_
_entity_poly.entity_id
_entity_poly.type
_entity_poly.pdbx_seq_one_letter_code
_entity_poly.pdbx_strand_id
1 'polypeptide(L)'
;MKRLKQILPLLLAAVVSVAVLSSCKETNADRLEKMRGDWVSIGNKPPFTLSEENGQYRVTVIKKNHAGSTRTETYLVRETDGYLFIETGLAVMLTYDKEKDRIHLSPGGEYKRSNHQINK
;
A
#
# COMPACT_ATOMS: atom_id res chain seq x y z
N MET A 1 -46.12 -7.96 -25.33
CA MET A 1 -45.32 -6.79 -25.73
C MET A 1 -45.12 -5.83 -24.57
N LYS A 2 -46.14 -5.55 -23.82
CA LYS A 2 -45.99 -4.65 -22.70
C LYS A 2 -45.03 -5.18 -21.65
N ARG A 3 -44.90 -6.50 -21.57
CA ARG A 3 -44.06 -7.13 -20.57
C ARG A 3 -42.59 -6.87 -20.83
N LEU A 4 -42.20 -6.80 -22.09
CA LEU A 4 -40.84 -6.56 -22.44
C LEU A 4 -40.36 -5.18 -21.97
N LYS A 5 -41.25 -4.20 -22.06
CA LYS A 5 -40.93 -2.86 -21.66
C LYS A 5 -40.70 -2.76 -20.15
N GLN A 6 -41.39 -3.59 -19.39
CA GLN A 6 -41.25 -3.58 -17.94
C GLN A 6 -39.96 -4.27 -17.49
N ILE A 7 -39.51 -5.25 -18.23
CA ILE A 7 -38.32 -6.01 -17.86
C ILE A 7 -37.05 -5.19 -18.08
N LEU A 8 -37.00 -4.40 -19.15
CA LEU A 8 -35.80 -3.63 -19.47
C LEU A 8 -35.38 -2.66 -18.37
N PRO A 9 -36.28 -1.87 -17.79
CA PRO A 9 -35.87 -0.96 -16.71
C PRO A 9 -35.33 -1.68 -15.50
N LEU A 10 -35.87 -2.86 -15.20
CA LEU A 10 -35.39 -3.63 -14.07
C LEU A 10 -33.98 -4.11 -14.26
N LEU A 11 -33.66 -4.57 -15.46
CA LEU A 11 -32.32 -5.01 -15.78
C LEU A 11 -31.31 -3.88 -15.69
N LEU A 12 -31.67 -2.71 -16.15
CA LEU A 12 -30.80 -1.54 -16.09
C LEU A 12 -30.52 -1.15 -14.64
N ALA A 13 -31.52 -1.20 -13.81
CA ALA A 13 -31.35 -0.86 -12.40
C ALA A 13 -30.38 -1.83 -11.71
N ALA A 14 -30.49 -3.11 -12.02
CA ALA A 14 -29.60 -4.10 -11.44
C ALA A 14 -28.14 -3.86 -11.84
N VAL A 15 -27.91 -3.55 -13.10
CA VAL A 15 -26.57 -3.28 -13.59
C VAL A 15 -25.95 -2.08 -12.89
N VAL A 16 -26.72 -1.02 -12.72
CA VAL A 16 -26.24 0.17 -12.04
C VAL A 16 -25.86 -0.13 -10.60
N SER A 17 -26.67 -0.93 -9.93
CA SER A 17 -26.39 -1.29 -8.53
C SER A 17 -25.05 -2.03 -8.41
N VAL A 18 -24.81 -2.96 -9.30
CA VAL A 18 -23.55 -3.71 -9.28
C VAL A 18 -22.37 -2.79 -9.50
N ALA A 19 -22.48 -1.86 -10.44
CA ALA A 19 -21.41 -0.93 -10.73
C ALA A 19 -21.07 -0.06 -9.51
N VAL A 20 -22.09 0.39 -8.81
CA VAL A 20 -21.87 1.21 -7.62
C VAL A 20 -21.13 0.43 -6.53
N LEU A 21 -21.53 -0.82 -6.32
CA LEU A 21 -20.86 -1.65 -5.32
C LEU A 21 -19.40 -1.89 -5.67
N SER A 22 -19.12 -2.11 -6.95
CA SER A 22 -17.75 -2.34 -7.38
C SER A 22 -16.86 -1.14 -7.14
N SER A 23 -17.39 0.06 -7.31
CA SER A 23 -16.58 1.28 -7.20
C SER A 23 -16.25 1.64 -5.76
N CYS A 24 -16.86 0.98 -4.77
CA CYS A 24 -16.62 1.29 -3.36
C CYS A 24 -15.43 0.55 -2.77
N LYS A 25 -14.87 -0.43 -3.48
CA LYS A 25 -13.77 -1.22 -2.94
C LYS A 25 -12.42 -0.60 -3.29
N GLU A 26 -11.60 -0.43 -2.27
CA GLU A 26 -10.23 0.02 -2.45
C GLU A 26 -9.35 -1.19 -2.75
N THR A 27 -8.53 -1.09 -3.78
CA THR A 27 -7.61 -2.16 -4.17
C THR A 27 -6.28 -1.98 -3.46
N ASN A 28 -5.45 -3.04 -3.49
CA ASN A 28 -4.09 -2.94 -2.97
C ASN A 28 -3.24 -1.95 -3.77
N ALA A 29 -3.51 -1.83 -5.06
CA ALA A 29 -2.81 -0.82 -5.87
C ALA A 29 -3.13 0.59 -5.38
N ASP A 30 -4.40 0.84 -5.02
CA ASP A 30 -4.79 2.14 -4.47
C ASP A 30 -4.10 2.41 -3.15
N ARG A 31 -4.01 1.41 -2.30
CA ARG A 31 -3.34 1.54 -1.01
C ARG A 31 -1.86 1.82 -1.19
N LEU A 32 -1.22 1.10 -2.10
CA LEU A 32 0.21 1.29 -2.35
C LEU A 32 0.51 2.69 -2.85
N GLU A 33 -0.37 3.27 -3.67
CA GLU A 33 -0.18 4.64 -4.11
C GLU A 33 -0.23 5.62 -2.95
N LYS A 34 -1.10 5.38 -1.99
CA LYS A 34 -1.19 6.23 -0.81
C LYS A 34 0.01 6.04 0.11
N MET A 35 0.64 4.88 0.04
CA MET A 35 1.78 4.56 0.89
C MET A 35 3.10 5.08 0.35
N ARG A 36 3.15 5.59 -0.85
CA ARG A 36 4.40 6.09 -1.43
C ARG A 36 4.95 7.23 -0.60
N GLY A 37 6.27 7.24 -0.45
CA GLY A 37 6.93 8.30 0.28
C GLY A 37 7.94 7.74 1.27
N ASP A 38 8.37 8.61 2.17
CA ASP A 38 9.41 8.29 3.16
C ASP A 38 8.77 8.01 4.51
N TRP A 39 9.27 6.98 5.17
CA TRP A 39 8.69 6.47 6.41
C TRP A 39 9.78 6.31 7.47
N VAL A 40 9.45 6.69 8.70
CA VAL A 40 10.37 6.52 9.82
C VAL A 40 9.72 5.65 10.89
N SER A 41 10.53 4.82 11.51
CA SER A 41 10.07 3.92 12.56
C SER A 41 9.67 4.72 13.81
N ILE A 42 8.60 4.28 14.45
CA ILE A 42 8.24 4.80 15.78
C ILE A 42 9.23 4.29 16.81
N GLY A 43 9.80 3.10 16.56
CA GLY A 43 10.83 2.55 17.42
C GLY A 43 12.23 2.86 16.92
N ASN A 44 13.10 1.86 16.90
CA ASN A 44 14.51 2.02 16.54
C ASN A 44 14.89 1.34 15.24
N LYS A 45 13.95 1.11 14.36
CA LYS A 45 14.24 0.44 13.10
C LYS A 45 14.71 1.44 12.05
N PRO A 46 15.44 0.99 11.04
CA PRO A 46 15.86 1.89 9.96
C PRO A 46 14.67 2.45 9.18
N PRO A 47 14.79 3.67 8.66
CA PRO A 47 13.74 4.23 7.83
C PRO A 47 13.70 3.57 6.46
N PHE A 48 12.59 3.74 5.76
CA PHE A 48 12.50 3.23 4.39
C PHE A 48 11.69 4.19 3.53
N THR A 49 11.84 4.01 2.22
CA THR A 49 11.08 4.74 1.22
C THR A 49 10.27 3.73 0.42
N LEU A 50 9.00 4.00 0.22
CA LEU A 50 8.18 3.18 -0.66
C LEU A 50 8.00 3.94 -1.96
N SER A 51 8.44 3.35 -3.06
CA SER A 51 8.42 3.97 -4.37
C SER A 51 7.84 3.02 -5.40
N GLU A 52 7.55 3.56 -6.57
CA GLU A 52 7.00 2.78 -7.67
C GLU A 52 7.82 3.05 -8.91
N GLU A 53 8.11 1.99 -9.66
CA GLU A 53 8.85 2.10 -10.91
C GLU A 53 8.32 1.05 -11.87
N ASN A 54 7.85 1.49 -13.03
CA ASN A 54 7.35 0.58 -14.08
C ASN A 54 6.26 -0.36 -13.58
N GLY A 55 5.38 0.15 -12.74
CA GLY A 55 4.28 -0.64 -12.21
C GLY A 55 4.63 -1.51 -11.03
N GLN A 56 5.88 -1.48 -10.58
CA GLN A 56 6.32 -2.27 -9.44
C GLN A 56 6.61 -1.37 -8.25
N TYR A 57 6.12 -1.80 -7.09
CA TYR A 57 6.37 -1.07 -5.85
C TYR A 57 7.55 -1.68 -5.13
N ARG A 58 8.37 -0.82 -4.55
CA ARG A 58 9.61 -1.21 -3.90
C ARG A 58 9.75 -0.52 -2.56
N VAL A 59 10.32 -1.23 -1.60
CA VAL A 59 10.69 -0.69 -0.31
C VAL A 59 12.21 -0.62 -0.26
N THR A 60 12.74 0.59 -0.08
CA THR A 60 14.17 0.80 0.03
C THR A 60 14.50 1.17 1.45
N VAL A 61 15.24 0.30 2.12
CA VAL A 61 15.62 0.47 3.52
C VAL A 61 16.99 1.12 3.59
N ILE A 62 17.13 2.13 4.44
CA ILE A 62 18.39 2.85 4.62
C ILE A 62 19.00 2.43 5.95
N LYS A 63 20.14 1.75 5.88
CA LYS A 63 20.81 1.23 7.07
C LYS A 63 22.13 1.95 7.29
N LYS A 64 22.48 2.18 8.55
CA LYS A 64 23.78 2.74 8.89
C LYS A 64 24.61 1.66 9.57
N ASN A 65 25.89 1.60 9.21
CA ASN A 65 26.80 0.72 9.92
C ASN A 65 27.49 1.45 11.06
N HIS A 66 28.36 0.74 11.76
CA HIS A 66 29.05 1.31 12.92
C HIS A 66 30.01 2.46 12.56
N ALA A 67 30.49 2.45 11.34
CA ALA A 67 31.40 3.48 10.86
C ALA A 67 30.68 4.74 10.39
N GLY A 68 29.36 4.74 10.44
CA GLY A 68 28.57 5.89 9.99
C GLY A 68 28.25 5.88 8.50
N SER A 69 28.68 4.89 7.76
CA SER A 69 28.33 4.75 6.35
C SER A 69 26.90 4.26 6.22
N THR A 70 26.24 4.69 5.15
CA THR A 70 24.88 4.23 4.88
C THR A 70 24.90 3.20 3.76
N ARG A 71 23.94 2.31 3.83
CA ARG A 71 23.74 1.28 2.83
C ARG A 71 22.24 1.15 2.59
N THR A 72 21.85 0.99 1.35
CA THR A 72 20.45 0.79 1.02
C THR A 72 20.20 -0.63 0.55
N GLU A 73 19.04 -1.15 0.90
CA GLU A 73 18.59 -2.44 0.43
C GLU A 73 17.18 -2.27 -0.11
N THR A 74 16.94 -2.80 -1.29
CA THR A 74 15.66 -2.62 -1.97
C THR A 74 14.97 -3.96 -2.12
N TYR A 75 13.68 -3.98 -1.76
CA TYR A 75 12.86 -5.18 -1.82
C TYR A 75 11.61 -4.89 -2.61
N LEU A 76 11.16 -5.85 -3.41
CA LEU A 76 9.92 -5.71 -4.14
C LEU A 76 8.74 -5.98 -3.23
N VAL A 77 7.67 -5.23 -3.44
CA VAL A 77 6.40 -5.50 -2.76
C VAL A 77 5.65 -6.54 -3.59
N ARG A 78 5.21 -7.59 -2.93
CA ARG A 78 4.46 -8.66 -3.56
C ARG A 78 3.10 -8.80 -2.92
N GLU A 79 2.17 -9.31 -3.69
CA GLU A 79 0.81 -9.54 -3.20
C GLU A 79 0.50 -11.03 -3.28
N THR A 80 0.01 -11.58 -2.17
CA THR A 80 -0.41 -12.98 -2.10
C THR A 80 -1.69 -13.04 -1.27
N ASP A 81 -2.75 -13.59 -1.86
CA ASP A 81 -4.05 -13.75 -1.18
C ASP A 81 -4.58 -12.43 -0.62
N GLY A 82 -4.34 -11.34 -1.34
CA GLY A 82 -4.81 -10.03 -0.91
C GLY A 82 -3.95 -9.32 0.10
N TYR A 83 -2.87 -9.95 0.56
CA TYR A 83 -1.94 -9.36 1.51
C TYR A 83 -0.69 -8.89 0.81
N LEU A 84 -0.10 -7.83 1.34
CA LEU A 84 1.14 -7.27 0.80
C LEU A 84 2.33 -7.76 1.63
N PHE A 85 3.39 -8.11 0.93
CA PHE A 85 4.61 -8.62 1.56
C PHE A 85 5.85 -8.03 0.91
N ILE A 86 6.92 -7.93 1.70
CA ILE A 86 8.27 -7.77 1.14
C ILE A 86 9.10 -8.95 1.61
N GLU A 87 10.02 -9.38 0.76
CA GLU A 87 10.86 -10.54 1.07
C GLU A 87 12.28 -10.09 1.38
N THR A 88 12.65 -10.24 2.63
CA THR A 88 13.95 -9.80 3.13
C THR A 88 14.80 -10.97 3.62
N GLY A 89 14.49 -12.16 3.18
CA GLY A 89 14.92 -13.40 3.80
C GLY A 89 13.82 -14.00 4.63
N LEU A 90 12.91 -13.16 5.08
CA LEU A 90 11.66 -13.53 5.71
C LEU A 90 10.55 -12.83 4.94
N ALA A 91 9.36 -13.39 4.98
CA ALA A 91 8.19 -12.73 4.43
C ALA A 91 7.68 -11.72 5.45
N VAL A 92 7.84 -10.45 5.17
CA VAL A 92 7.41 -9.38 6.07
C VAL A 92 6.10 -8.82 5.54
N MET A 93 5.05 -8.91 6.35
CA MET A 93 3.74 -8.42 5.94
C MET A 93 3.67 -6.91 6.08
N LEU A 94 3.06 -6.27 5.10
CA LEU A 94 2.96 -4.83 5.00
C LEU A 94 1.49 -4.45 5.11
N THR A 95 1.13 -3.68 6.13
CA THR A 95 -0.24 -3.26 6.37
C THR A 95 -0.30 -1.75 6.48
N TYR A 96 -1.32 -1.15 5.88
CA TYR A 96 -1.48 0.30 5.90
C TYR A 96 -2.76 0.68 6.64
N ASP A 97 -2.62 1.58 7.60
CA ASP A 97 -3.74 2.20 8.31
C ASP A 97 -3.91 3.60 7.74
N LYS A 98 -4.89 3.76 6.87
CA LYS A 98 -5.04 5.04 6.16
C LYS A 98 -5.59 6.14 7.06
N GLU A 99 -6.31 5.79 8.11
CA GLU A 99 -6.85 6.79 9.01
C GLU A 99 -5.75 7.49 9.79
N LYS A 100 -4.76 6.73 10.23
CA LYS A 100 -3.63 7.28 10.97
C LYS A 100 -2.44 7.58 10.10
N ASP A 101 -2.49 7.19 8.83
CA ASP A 101 -1.37 7.29 7.90
C ASP A 101 -0.14 6.60 8.49
N ARG A 102 -0.29 5.33 8.83
CA ARG A 102 0.75 4.51 9.43
C ARG A 102 0.93 3.24 8.64
N ILE A 103 2.17 2.79 8.55
CA ILE A 103 2.48 1.47 7.98
C ILE A 103 2.95 0.58 9.10
N HIS A 104 2.47 -0.65 9.11
CA HIS A 104 2.89 -1.67 10.05
C HIS A 104 3.57 -2.81 9.31
N LEU A 105 4.79 -3.12 9.72
CA LEU A 105 5.52 -4.27 9.20
C LEU A 105 5.51 -5.38 10.23
N SER A 106 5.23 -6.59 9.80
CA SER A 106 5.17 -7.72 10.71
C SER A 106 6.06 -8.85 10.17
N PRO A 107 7.23 -9.08 10.76
CA PRO A 107 7.84 -8.36 11.86
C PRO A 107 8.40 -6.99 11.48
N GLY A 108 8.59 -6.10 12.44
CA GLY A 108 9.23 -4.82 12.19
C GLY A 108 8.65 -3.65 12.97
N GLY A 109 7.34 -3.61 13.15
CA GLY A 109 6.70 -2.58 13.94
C GLY A 109 6.06 -1.49 13.10
N GLU A 110 5.73 -0.39 13.73
CA GLU A 110 4.99 0.69 13.10
C GLU A 110 5.90 1.80 12.61
N TYR A 111 5.47 2.40 11.50
CA TYR A 111 6.19 3.50 10.86
C TYR A 111 5.22 4.64 10.60
N LYS A 112 5.70 5.84 10.74
CA LYS A 112 4.93 7.03 10.42
C LYS A 112 5.58 7.75 9.26
N ARG A 113 4.80 8.60 8.60
CA ARG A 113 5.32 9.34 7.45
C ARG A 113 6.36 10.35 7.93
N SER A 114 7.45 10.39 7.20
CA SER A 114 8.53 11.31 7.54
C SER A 114 8.14 12.73 7.18
N ASN A 115 8.39 13.68 8.09
CA ASN A 115 8.18 15.08 7.81
C ASN A 115 9.44 15.76 7.31
N HIS A 116 10.44 14.96 7.00
CA HIS A 116 11.74 15.47 6.61
C HIS A 116 11.68 16.38 5.40
N GLN A 117 10.80 16.08 4.49
CA GLN A 117 10.67 16.86 3.26
C GLN A 117 10.11 18.25 3.47
N ILE A 118 9.38 18.44 4.55
CA ILE A 118 8.74 19.72 4.81
C ILE A 118 9.75 20.79 5.16
N ASN A 119 10.87 20.37 5.68
CA ASN A 119 11.89 21.31 6.15
C ASN A 119 12.77 21.85 5.04
N LYS A 120 12.45 21.50 3.83
CA LYS A 120 13.18 22.02 2.68
C LYS A 120 12.36 23.05 1.94
#